data_2835559f295e029af239f4bd2e546077
#
_entry.id   2835559f295e029af239f4bd2e546077
#
_cell.length_a   1.000
_cell.length_b   1.000
_cell.length_c   1.000
_cell.angle_alpha   90.00
_cell.angle_beta   90.00
_cell.angle_gamma   90.00
#
_symmetry.space_group_name_H-M   'P 1'
#
loop_
_entity.id
_entity.type
_entity.pdbx_description
1 polymer ?
#
loop_
_entity_poly.entity_id
_entity_poly.type
_entity_poly.pdbx_seq_one_letter_code
_entity_poly.pdbx_strand_id
1 'polypeptide(L)'
;MKVPDTYSHGKVSGEHILAKLKLPGSIVIWPIIWQAKALPTARLDELEAYRPAGYEVPFLDQDFFRTIAQDRRVAGRPVMAVAVQPYWSGGLSDAASMPEPKAGWGRLIELGANVIMTDRPEYLLRYLCDTGRRHTPRDSEPGCARQRDRQ
;
A
#
# COMPACT_ATOMS: atom_id res chain seq x y z
N MET A 1 -1.32 -14.22 -0.13
CA MET A 1 -2.79 -14.33 -0.05
C MET A 1 -3.32 -13.10 0.65
N LYS A 2 -4.28 -12.38 0.03
CA LYS A 2 -4.94 -11.23 0.63
C LYS A 2 -6.12 -11.72 1.47
N VAL A 3 -6.20 -11.31 2.72
CA VAL A 3 -7.31 -11.66 3.61
C VAL A 3 -8.03 -10.36 3.99
N PRO A 4 -9.32 -10.21 3.66
CA PRO A 4 -10.09 -9.05 4.05
C PRO A 4 -10.19 -8.95 5.57
N ASP A 5 -10.08 -7.73 6.10
CA ASP A 5 -10.16 -7.48 7.54
C ASP A 5 -11.55 -7.78 8.12
N THR A 6 -12.61 -7.59 7.37
CA THR A 6 -13.96 -7.91 7.80
C THR A 6 -14.82 -8.38 6.66
N TYR A 7 -15.27 -9.62 6.71
CA TYR A 7 -16.56 -9.99 6.12
C TYR A 7 -17.63 -9.66 7.17
N SER A 8 -18.25 -8.50 7.06
CA SER A 8 -19.21 -7.99 8.04
C SER A 8 -20.61 -8.62 7.95
N HIS A 9 -20.74 -9.78 7.35
CA HIS A 9 -22.00 -10.53 7.30
C HIS A 9 -21.85 -11.85 8.03
N GLY A 10 -21.96 -11.76 9.38
CA GLY A 10 -22.19 -12.89 10.27
C GLY A 10 -20.93 -13.64 10.73
N LYS A 11 -20.45 -13.29 11.89
CA LYS A 11 -19.72 -14.15 12.87
C LYS A 11 -18.42 -14.87 12.48
N VAL A 12 -17.83 -14.70 11.32
CA VAL A 12 -16.52 -15.30 10.99
C VAL A 12 -15.56 -14.19 10.59
N SER A 13 -14.70 -13.77 11.50
CA SER A 13 -13.62 -12.84 11.20
C SER A 13 -12.55 -13.54 10.33
N GLY A 14 -11.82 -12.79 9.53
CA GLY A 14 -10.68 -13.31 8.76
C GLY A 14 -9.66 -14.01 9.65
N GLU A 15 -9.53 -13.58 10.90
CA GLU A 15 -8.70 -14.20 11.94
C GLU A 15 -9.14 -15.63 12.29
N HIS A 16 -10.43 -15.85 12.41
CA HIS A 16 -10.97 -17.18 12.71
C HIS A 16 -10.66 -18.16 11.58
N ILE A 17 -10.67 -17.69 10.34
CA ILE A 17 -10.28 -18.48 9.19
C ILE A 17 -8.78 -18.77 9.22
N LEU A 18 -7.94 -17.76 9.44
CA LEU A 18 -6.47 -17.91 9.48
C LEU A 18 -6.02 -18.81 10.62
N ALA A 19 -6.63 -18.70 11.81
CA ALA A 19 -6.30 -19.56 12.96
C ALA A 19 -6.62 -21.04 12.71
N LYS A 20 -7.60 -21.33 11.87
CA LYS A 20 -7.98 -22.70 11.48
C LYS A 20 -7.18 -23.24 10.29
N LEU A 21 -6.61 -22.36 9.46
CA LEU A 21 -5.80 -22.75 8.33
C LEU A 21 -4.37 -23.05 8.80
N LYS A 22 -3.97 -24.32 8.76
CA LYS A 22 -2.54 -24.69 8.87
C LYS A 22 -1.85 -24.28 7.58
N LEU A 23 -1.52 -22.99 7.46
CA LEU A 23 -0.85 -22.47 6.27
C LEU A 23 0.61 -22.97 6.21
N PRO A 24 1.09 -23.43 5.05
CA PRO A 24 2.51 -23.69 4.85
C PRO A 24 3.34 -22.44 5.18
N GLY A 25 4.51 -22.61 5.79
CA GLY A 25 5.40 -21.50 6.15
C GLY A 25 5.89 -20.62 5.00
N SER A 26 5.64 -21.07 3.74
CA SER A 26 5.94 -20.31 2.52
C SER A 26 4.85 -19.29 2.14
N ILE A 27 3.70 -19.30 2.83
CA ILE A 27 2.61 -18.34 2.53
C ILE A 27 2.88 -17.02 3.22
N VAL A 28 2.95 -15.97 2.41
CA VAL A 28 3.11 -14.59 2.86
C VAL A 28 1.73 -13.96 3.06
N ILE A 29 1.49 -13.41 4.24
CA ILE A 29 0.21 -12.79 4.60
C ILE A 29 0.33 -11.28 4.48
N TRP A 30 -0.60 -10.66 3.72
CA TRP A 30 -0.80 -9.23 3.62
C TRP A 30 -2.25 -8.91 4.00
N PRO A 31 -2.53 -8.52 5.24
CA PRO A 31 -3.86 -8.13 5.63
C PRO A 31 -4.26 -6.82 4.96
N ILE A 32 -5.57 -6.69 4.70
CA ILE A 32 -6.17 -5.47 4.21
C ILE A 32 -6.77 -4.74 5.42
N ILE A 33 -6.32 -3.51 5.65
CA ILE A 33 -6.84 -2.65 6.72
C ILE A 33 -7.74 -1.60 6.08
N TRP A 34 -9.05 -1.81 6.16
CA TRP A 34 -10.04 -0.84 5.71
C TRP A 34 -10.26 0.25 6.73
N GLN A 35 -10.44 1.48 6.25
CA GLN A 35 -10.90 2.57 7.09
C GLN A 35 -12.31 2.29 7.60
N ALA A 36 -12.41 1.98 8.90
CA ALA A 36 -13.67 1.86 9.63
C ALA A 36 -13.99 3.18 10.36
N LYS A 37 -15.19 3.26 10.96
CA LYS A 37 -15.62 4.45 11.73
C LYS A 37 -14.75 4.74 12.96
N ALA A 38 -14.02 3.74 13.47
CA ALA A 38 -13.05 3.88 14.56
C ALA A 38 -11.64 3.58 14.05
N LEU A 39 -10.63 4.29 14.55
CA LEU A 39 -9.23 4.01 14.24
C LEU A 39 -8.87 2.59 14.70
N PRO A 40 -8.39 1.74 13.82
CA PRO A 40 -8.19 0.31 14.12
C PRO A 40 -6.85 0.02 14.80
N THR A 41 -6.40 0.87 15.74
CA THR A 41 -5.11 0.62 16.41
C THR A 41 -5.11 -0.69 17.19
N ALA A 42 -6.23 -1.06 17.83
CA ALA A 42 -6.40 -2.38 18.45
C ALA A 42 -6.30 -3.50 17.40
N ARG A 43 -6.73 -3.25 16.17
CA ARG A 43 -6.70 -4.22 15.08
C ARG A 43 -5.27 -4.57 14.64
N LEU A 44 -4.35 -3.61 14.70
CA LEU A 44 -2.94 -3.90 14.40
C LEU A 44 -2.33 -4.89 15.39
N ASP A 45 -2.69 -4.82 16.67
CA ASP A 45 -2.21 -5.78 17.68
C ASP A 45 -2.69 -7.21 17.38
N GLU A 46 -3.94 -7.35 16.95
CA GLU A 46 -4.49 -8.65 16.56
C GLU A 46 -3.80 -9.22 15.31
N LEU A 47 -3.50 -8.36 14.33
CA LEU A 47 -2.85 -8.76 13.09
C LEU A 47 -1.38 -9.18 13.29
N GLU A 48 -0.69 -8.63 14.30
CA GLU A 48 0.70 -8.99 14.62
C GLU A 48 0.89 -10.49 14.91
N ALA A 49 -0.13 -11.15 15.47
CA ALA A 49 -0.10 -12.58 15.73
C ALA A 49 0.13 -13.43 14.46
N TYR A 50 -0.21 -12.89 13.28
CA TYR A 50 -0.05 -13.55 11.98
C TYR A 50 1.26 -13.21 11.28
N ARG A 51 2.13 -12.39 11.89
CA ARG A 51 3.42 -11.94 11.34
C ARG A 51 3.30 -11.43 9.90
N PRO A 52 2.48 -10.40 9.64
CA PRO A 52 2.25 -9.92 8.29
C PRO A 52 3.55 -9.44 7.65
N ALA A 53 3.74 -9.75 6.37
CA ALA A 53 4.89 -9.28 5.61
C ALA A 53 4.73 -7.85 5.11
N GLY A 54 3.52 -7.32 5.14
CA GLY A 54 3.15 -5.97 4.76
C GLY A 54 1.66 -5.76 4.94
N TYR A 55 1.18 -4.58 4.63
CA TYR A 55 -0.22 -4.19 4.80
C TYR A 55 -0.76 -3.54 3.53
N GLU A 56 -1.96 -3.90 3.14
CA GLU A 56 -2.74 -3.18 2.13
C GLU A 56 -3.73 -2.27 2.85
N VAL A 57 -3.71 -0.98 2.55
CA VAL A 57 -4.48 0.03 3.28
C VAL A 57 -5.32 0.87 2.32
N PRO A 58 -6.52 0.41 1.94
CA PRO A 58 -7.50 1.26 1.28
C PRO A 58 -8.06 2.27 2.28
N PHE A 59 -8.22 3.53 1.85
CA PHE A 59 -8.64 4.62 2.73
C PHE A 59 -9.48 5.67 2.00
N LEU A 60 -10.31 6.35 2.76
CA LEU A 60 -11.09 7.51 2.33
C LEU A 60 -10.44 8.81 2.82
N ASP A 61 -9.76 8.75 3.96
CA ASP A 61 -9.13 9.87 4.64
C ASP A 61 -7.61 9.68 4.70
N GLN A 62 -6.86 10.70 4.27
CA GLN A 62 -5.40 10.69 4.25
C GLN A 62 -4.79 10.56 5.64
N ASP A 63 -5.41 11.13 6.68
CA ASP A 63 -4.91 11.04 8.05
C ASP A 63 -5.02 9.62 8.61
N PHE A 64 -6.06 8.88 8.20
CA PHE A 64 -6.14 7.45 8.50
C PHE A 64 -4.94 6.69 7.92
N PHE A 65 -4.66 6.86 6.61
CA PHE A 65 -3.53 6.18 5.98
C PHE A 65 -2.20 6.54 6.66
N ARG A 66 -1.99 7.84 6.89
CA ARG A 66 -0.78 8.33 7.57
C ARG A 66 -0.62 7.72 8.96
N THR A 67 -1.71 7.63 9.73
CA THR A 67 -1.69 7.04 11.08
C THR A 67 -1.25 5.58 11.04
N ILE A 68 -1.77 4.79 10.09
CA ILE A 68 -1.36 3.40 9.91
C ILE A 68 0.11 3.31 9.46
N ALA A 69 0.50 4.08 8.45
CA ALA A 69 1.86 4.02 7.90
C ALA A 69 2.95 4.44 8.89
N GLN A 70 2.61 5.29 9.87
CA GLN A 70 3.52 5.76 10.92
C GLN A 70 3.45 4.95 12.22
N ASP A 71 2.56 3.96 12.31
CA ASP A 71 2.45 3.14 13.50
C ASP A 71 3.71 2.27 13.69
N ARG A 72 4.21 2.22 14.93
CA ARG A 72 5.43 1.46 15.27
C ARG A 72 5.34 -0.04 14.94
N ARG A 73 4.13 -0.61 14.92
CA ARG A 73 3.87 -2.02 14.58
C ARG A 73 4.05 -2.28 13.09
N VAL A 74 3.88 -1.25 12.28
CA VAL A 74 4.03 -1.29 10.82
C VAL A 74 5.45 -0.92 10.39
N ALA A 75 6.24 -0.33 11.28
CA ALA A 75 7.59 0.14 10.97
C ALA A 75 8.48 -0.95 10.35
N GLY A 76 9.13 -0.62 9.25
CA GLY A 76 10.01 -1.54 8.52
C GLY A 76 9.29 -2.55 7.61
N ARG A 77 7.95 -2.51 7.56
CA ARG A 77 7.14 -3.36 6.66
C ARG A 77 6.58 -2.56 5.50
N PRO A 78 6.36 -3.20 4.34
CA PRO A 78 5.67 -2.57 3.23
C PRO A 78 4.24 -2.15 3.59
N VAL A 79 3.90 -0.89 3.25
CA VAL A 79 2.55 -0.34 3.34
C VAL A 79 2.08 0.04 1.96
N MET A 80 1.05 -0.66 1.49
CA MET A 80 0.52 -0.50 0.14
C MET A 80 -0.69 0.41 0.11
N ALA A 81 -0.59 1.49 -0.66
CA ALA A 81 -1.72 2.30 -1.07
C ALA A 81 -2.34 1.75 -2.36
N VAL A 82 -3.67 1.82 -2.49
CA VAL A 82 -4.42 1.29 -3.64
C VAL A 82 -4.88 2.43 -4.53
N ALA A 83 -4.06 2.79 -5.53
CA ALA A 83 -4.32 3.94 -6.40
C ALA A 83 -5.28 3.66 -7.58
N VAL A 84 -5.72 2.42 -7.77
CA VAL A 84 -6.57 2.02 -8.91
C VAL A 84 -7.95 2.70 -8.91
N GLN A 85 -8.46 3.09 -7.74
CA GLN A 85 -9.77 3.72 -7.61
C GLN A 85 -9.74 4.89 -6.62
N PRO A 86 -10.44 6.02 -6.91
CA PRO A 86 -10.42 7.21 -6.05
C PRO A 86 -10.90 6.95 -4.61
N TYR A 87 -11.91 6.09 -4.45
CA TYR A 87 -12.48 5.79 -3.12
C TYR A 87 -11.64 4.81 -2.29
N TRP A 88 -10.56 4.26 -2.86
CA TRP A 88 -9.60 3.42 -2.13
C TRP A 88 -8.32 4.15 -1.76
N SER A 89 -8.19 5.41 -2.18
CA SER A 89 -6.97 6.20 -2.00
C SER A 89 -7.24 7.65 -1.55
N GLY A 90 -8.41 7.92 -0.97
CA GLY A 90 -8.76 9.29 -0.56
C GLY A 90 -8.68 10.30 -1.70
N GLY A 91 -9.02 9.89 -2.92
CA GLY A 91 -8.93 10.70 -4.14
C GLY A 91 -7.56 10.67 -4.84
N LEU A 92 -6.51 10.12 -4.23
CA LEU A 92 -5.14 10.07 -4.78
C LEU A 92 -4.96 8.89 -5.75
N SER A 93 -5.87 8.77 -6.72
CA SER A 93 -5.90 7.63 -7.65
C SER A 93 -4.97 7.83 -8.85
N ASP A 94 -4.85 6.76 -9.67
CA ASP A 94 -4.16 6.84 -10.97
C ASP A 94 -4.75 7.93 -11.85
N ALA A 95 -6.08 8.10 -11.87
CA ALA A 95 -6.73 9.16 -12.64
C ALA A 95 -6.30 10.56 -12.19
N ALA A 96 -6.12 10.78 -10.89
CA ALA A 96 -5.61 12.05 -10.34
C ALA A 96 -4.09 12.20 -10.59
N SER A 97 -3.35 11.09 -10.63
CA SER A 97 -1.89 11.09 -10.81
C SER A 97 -1.46 11.28 -12.25
N MET A 98 -2.27 10.89 -13.23
CA MET A 98 -1.90 10.99 -14.65
C MET A 98 -1.62 12.43 -15.10
N PRO A 99 -2.47 13.43 -14.80
CA PRO A 99 -2.18 14.83 -15.15
C PRO A 99 -1.15 15.48 -14.23
N GLU A 100 -1.10 15.09 -12.95
CA GLU A 100 -0.23 15.68 -11.93
C GLU A 100 0.33 14.58 -10.99
N PRO A 101 1.40 13.87 -11.38
CA PRO A 101 1.92 12.72 -10.62
C PRO A 101 2.30 13.04 -9.17
N LYS A 102 2.76 14.27 -8.92
CA LYS A 102 3.13 14.73 -7.57
C LYS A 102 1.90 14.83 -6.66
N ALA A 103 0.77 15.32 -7.18
CA ALA A 103 -0.47 15.49 -6.42
C ALA A 103 -1.14 14.14 -6.07
N GLY A 104 -0.97 13.12 -6.89
CA GLY A 104 -1.47 11.76 -6.67
C GLY A 104 -0.43 10.84 -6.05
N TRP A 105 0.35 10.14 -6.87
CA TRP A 105 1.36 9.16 -6.39
C TRP A 105 2.41 9.79 -5.46
N GLY A 106 2.85 11.02 -5.76
CA GLY A 106 3.77 11.74 -4.88
C GLY A 106 3.20 11.94 -3.50
N ARG A 107 1.94 12.30 -3.42
CA ARG A 107 1.23 12.48 -2.16
C ARG A 107 1.06 11.16 -1.39
N LEU A 108 0.76 10.03 -2.07
CA LEU A 108 0.73 8.71 -1.43
C LEU A 108 2.08 8.36 -0.78
N ILE A 109 3.19 8.64 -1.47
CA ILE A 109 4.53 8.40 -0.93
C ILE A 109 4.81 9.30 0.29
N GLU A 110 4.41 10.57 0.25
CA GLU A 110 4.54 11.49 1.39
C GLU A 110 3.73 11.06 2.61
N LEU A 111 2.60 10.40 2.39
CA LEU A 111 1.78 9.82 3.45
C LEU A 111 2.41 8.55 4.07
N GLY A 112 3.45 7.98 3.45
CA GLY A 112 4.18 6.83 3.94
C GLY A 112 3.96 5.54 3.13
N ALA A 113 3.28 5.61 1.97
CA ALA A 113 3.21 4.46 1.07
C ALA A 113 4.60 4.14 0.51
N ASN A 114 5.04 2.90 0.63
CA ASN A 114 6.25 2.38 -0.01
C ASN A 114 5.96 1.29 -1.05
N VAL A 115 4.68 0.93 -1.17
CA VAL A 115 4.12 0.13 -2.27
C VAL A 115 2.88 0.84 -2.79
N ILE A 116 2.73 0.93 -4.10
CA ILE A 116 1.54 1.51 -4.74
C ILE A 116 0.98 0.48 -5.72
N MET A 117 -0.28 0.09 -5.50
CA MET A 117 -1.05 -0.68 -6.45
C MET A 117 -1.61 0.28 -7.50
N THR A 118 -1.27 0.05 -8.77
CA THR A 118 -1.63 0.94 -9.89
C THR A 118 -1.95 0.14 -11.15
N ASP A 119 -2.88 0.65 -11.95
CA ASP A 119 -3.14 0.17 -13.32
C ASP A 119 -2.28 0.92 -14.36
N ARG A 120 -1.38 1.80 -13.91
CA ARG A 120 -0.51 2.65 -14.74
C ARG A 120 0.97 2.50 -14.37
N PRO A 121 1.51 1.27 -14.30
CA PRO A 121 2.85 1.02 -13.77
C PRO A 121 3.95 1.76 -14.54
N GLU A 122 3.83 1.89 -15.87
CA GLU A 122 4.83 2.58 -16.68
C GLU A 122 4.95 4.07 -16.34
N TYR A 123 3.82 4.74 -16.06
CA TYR A 123 3.79 6.15 -15.70
C TYR A 123 4.31 6.35 -14.28
N LEU A 124 3.91 5.48 -13.33
CA LEU A 124 4.44 5.51 -11.97
C LEU A 124 5.96 5.30 -11.97
N LEU A 125 6.47 4.30 -12.70
CA LEU A 125 7.90 4.03 -12.78
C LEU A 125 8.66 5.22 -13.38
N ARG A 126 8.14 5.87 -14.42
CA ARG A 126 8.71 7.10 -14.96
C ARG A 126 8.79 8.18 -13.90
N TYR A 127 7.69 8.45 -13.20
CA TYR A 127 7.65 9.44 -12.13
C TYR A 127 8.69 9.14 -11.03
N LEU A 128 8.82 7.88 -10.61
CA LEU A 128 9.81 7.47 -9.61
C LEU A 128 11.25 7.68 -10.10
N CYS A 129 11.51 7.42 -11.40
CA CYS A 129 12.81 7.70 -12.01
C CYS A 129 13.11 9.21 -12.03
N ASP A 130 12.17 10.03 -12.51
CA ASP A 130 12.32 11.47 -12.65
C ASP A 130 12.55 12.17 -11.30
N THR A 131 12.00 11.60 -10.23
CA THR A 131 12.15 12.14 -8.86
C THR A 131 13.27 11.48 -8.06
N GLY A 132 14.06 10.57 -8.65
CA GLY A 132 15.15 9.86 -7.98
C GLY A 132 14.69 8.91 -6.87
N ARG A 133 13.41 8.52 -6.88
CA ARG A 133 12.79 7.65 -5.85
C ARG A 133 12.82 6.16 -6.21
N ARG A 134 13.26 5.83 -7.41
CA ARG A 134 13.46 4.44 -7.83
C ARG A 134 14.87 4.01 -7.47
N HIS A 135 14.99 3.17 -6.45
CA HIS A 135 16.26 2.51 -6.12
C HIS A 135 16.33 1.17 -6.84
N THR A 136 16.90 1.14 -8.04
CA THR A 136 17.25 -0.14 -8.69
C THR A 136 18.75 -0.39 -8.49
N PRO A 137 19.17 -1.62 -8.14
CA PRO A 137 20.58 -1.99 -8.10
C PRO A 137 21.27 -1.98 -9.48
N ARG A 138 20.49 -1.74 -10.53
CA ARG A 138 20.99 -1.71 -11.93
C ARG A 138 20.68 -0.35 -12.53
N ASP A 139 21.70 0.49 -12.67
CA ASP A 139 21.69 1.72 -13.46
C ASP A 139 21.43 1.49 -14.98
N SER A 140 21.04 0.28 -15.37
CA SER A 140 20.92 -0.18 -16.75
C SER A 140 19.49 -0.47 -17.21
N GLU A 141 18.44 -0.19 -16.42
CA GLU A 141 17.09 -0.38 -16.93
C GLU A 141 16.65 0.77 -17.85
N PRO A 142 16.10 0.46 -19.04
CA PRO A 142 15.83 1.44 -20.12
C PRO A 142 14.89 2.58 -19.76
N GLY A 143 14.16 2.48 -18.63
CA GLY A 143 13.19 3.48 -18.19
C GLY A 143 13.79 4.72 -17.53
N CYS A 144 14.93 4.59 -16.81
CA CYS A 144 15.59 5.71 -16.14
C CYS A 144 16.78 6.29 -16.91
N ALA A 145 17.32 5.56 -17.88
CA ALA A 145 18.53 5.93 -18.60
C ALA A 145 18.34 7.02 -19.68
N ARG A 146 17.12 7.28 -20.14
CA ARG A 146 16.88 8.14 -21.32
C ARG A 146 16.84 9.65 -21.07
N GLN A 147 16.95 10.10 -19.82
CA GLN A 147 16.79 11.53 -19.51
C GLN A 147 18.08 12.28 -19.25
N ARG A 148 19.22 11.60 -19.05
CA ARG A 148 20.52 12.27 -18.84
C ARG A 148 21.12 12.87 -20.12
N ASP A 149 20.67 12.45 -21.30
CA ASP A 149 21.24 12.87 -22.58
C ASP A 149 20.48 14.03 -23.25
N ARG A 150 19.58 14.71 -22.52
CA ARG A 150 18.78 15.85 -23.07
C ARG A 150 18.95 17.16 -22.28
N GLN A 151 20.11 17.37 -21.65
CA GLN A 151 20.49 18.69 -21.15
C GLN A 151 21.71 19.22 -21.88
#